data_3427fe4368f3fa078255aa91bbc676a7
#
_entry.id   3427fe4368f3fa078255aa91bbc676a7
#
_cell.length_a   1.000
_cell.length_b   1.000
_cell.length_c   1.000
_cell.angle_alpha   90.00
_cell.angle_beta   90.00
_cell.angle_gamma   90.00
#
_symmetry.space_group_name_H-M   'P 1'
#
loop_
_entity.id
_entity.type
_entity.pdbx_description
1 polymer ?
#
loop_
_entity_poly.entity_id
_entity_poly.type
_entity_poly.pdbx_seq_one_letter_code
_entity_poly.pdbx_strand_id
1 'polypeptide(L)'
;MLNELRKSRFTADTYVEKTAADFASADDLLKFTWQERRRELCFDEMHRWFDLRREGMPRIVHKYRSAPNAAEETYVLEQGDKNYTLALPKSETNYNTKIEKYERRDITPSNT
;
A
#
# COMPACT_ATOMS: atom_id res chain seq x y z
N MET A 1 -0.61 -18.07 -15.97
CA MET A 1 -1.47 -17.00 -15.41
C MET A 1 -0.73 -15.67 -15.22
N LEU A 2 0.33 -15.54 -14.37
CA LEU A 2 1.05 -14.26 -14.20
C LEU A 2 1.72 -13.79 -15.51
N ASN A 3 2.39 -14.65 -16.23
CA ASN A 3 3.01 -14.34 -17.52
C ASN A 3 1.99 -14.00 -18.62
N GLU A 4 0.82 -14.57 -18.59
CA GLU A 4 -0.28 -14.22 -19.53
C GLU A 4 -0.75 -12.79 -19.30
N LEU A 5 -0.96 -12.40 -18.04
CA LEU A 5 -1.30 -11.03 -17.67
C LEU A 5 -0.20 -10.06 -18.15
N ARG A 6 1.07 -10.35 -17.83
CA ARG A 6 2.20 -9.51 -18.24
C ARG A 6 2.32 -9.41 -19.75
N LYS A 7 2.17 -10.51 -20.47
CA LYS A 7 2.21 -10.53 -21.94
C LYS A 7 1.14 -9.63 -22.57
N SER A 8 -0.02 -9.46 -21.93
CA SER A 8 -1.07 -8.55 -22.41
C SER A 8 -0.81 -7.07 -22.08
N ARG A 9 0.14 -6.76 -21.17
CA ARG A 9 0.46 -5.40 -20.70
C ARG A 9 1.75 -4.83 -21.28
N PHE A 10 2.65 -5.70 -21.71
CA PHE A 10 3.92 -5.29 -22.31
C PHE A 10 3.87 -5.40 -23.84
N THR A 11 4.64 -4.57 -24.51
CA THR A 11 4.87 -4.72 -25.95
C THR A 11 5.78 -5.93 -26.22
N ALA A 12 5.71 -6.48 -27.44
CA ALA A 12 6.45 -7.71 -27.77
C ALA A 12 7.98 -7.57 -27.58
N ASP A 13 8.50 -6.37 -27.77
CA ASP A 13 9.92 -6.02 -27.62
C ASP A 13 10.35 -5.81 -26.16
N THR A 14 9.41 -5.50 -25.27
CA THR A 14 9.69 -5.25 -23.85
C THR A 14 9.26 -6.39 -22.93
N TYR A 15 8.49 -7.34 -23.44
CA TYR A 15 8.04 -8.47 -22.68
C TYR A 15 9.19 -9.45 -22.39
N VAL A 16 9.41 -9.75 -21.12
CA VAL A 16 10.32 -10.80 -20.66
C VAL A 16 9.53 -11.80 -19.82
N GLU A 17 9.51 -13.06 -20.28
CA GLU A 17 8.86 -14.12 -19.52
C GLU A 17 9.60 -14.35 -18.20
N LYS A 18 8.85 -14.63 -17.14
CA LYS A 18 9.38 -14.97 -15.83
C LYS A 18 9.18 -16.45 -15.54
N THR A 19 10.26 -17.11 -15.14
CA THR A 19 10.30 -18.52 -14.74
C THR A 19 10.61 -18.65 -13.24
N ALA A 20 10.45 -19.83 -12.69
CA ALA A 20 10.80 -20.08 -11.29
C ALA A 20 12.31 -19.85 -11.02
N ALA A 21 13.16 -20.04 -12.02
CA ALA A 21 14.61 -19.84 -11.91
C ALA A 21 15.02 -18.35 -11.77
N ASP A 22 14.14 -17.41 -12.10
CA ASP A 22 14.39 -15.97 -11.95
C ASP A 22 14.25 -15.48 -10.49
N PHE A 23 13.82 -16.36 -9.59
CA PHE A 23 13.57 -16.04 -8.18
C PHE A 23 14.45 -16.87 -7.26
N ALA A 24 15.11 -16.21 -6.32
CA ALA A 24 15.98 -16.90 -5.36
C ALA A 24 15.19 -17.74 -4.33
N SER A 25 13.93 -17.37 -4.09
CA SER A 25 13.05 -18.05 -3.13
C SER A 25 11.57 -17.93 -3.50
N ALA A 26 10.73 -18.72 -2.85
CA ALA A 26 9.28 -18.60 -2.95
C ALA A 26 8.78 -17.22 -2.45
N ASP A 27 9.45 -16.66 -1.44
CA ASP A 27 9.12 -15.33 -0.92
C ASP A 27 9.41 -14.22 -1.94
N ASP A 28 10.48 -14.35 -2.73
CA ASP A 28 10.79 -13.39 -3.78
C ASP A 28 9.77 -13.47 -4.92
N LEU A 29 9.32 -14.66 -5.27
CA LEU A 29 8.21 -14.85 -6.21
C LEU A 29 6.92 -14.26 -5.68
N LEU A 30 6.63 -14.44 -4.39
CA LEU A 30 5.45 -13.85 -3.74
C LEU A 30 5.51 -12.32 -3.76
N LYS A 31 6.64 -11.71 -3.38
CA LYS A 31 6.85 -10.25 -3.44
C LYS A 31 6.68 -9.72 -4.87
N PHE A 32 7.24 -10.41 -5.85
CA PHE A 32 7.06 -10.05 -7.25
C PHE A 32 5.58 -10.09 -7.67
N THR A 33 4.85 -11.13 -7.26
CA THR A 33 3.42 -11.27 -7.54
C THR A 33 2.61 -10.12 -6.90
N TRP A 34 2.93 -9.72 -5.66
CA TRP A 34 2.32 -8.56 -5.01
C TRP A 34 2.62 -7.25 -5.75
N GLN A 35 3.83 -7.08 -6.29
CA GLN A 35 4.19 -5.91 -7.09
C GLN A 35 3.40 -5.85 -8.40
N GLU A 36 3.25 -6.98 -9.12
CA GLU A 36 2.45 -7.04 -10.34
C GLU A 36 0.96 -6.76 -10.04
N ARG A 37 0.42 -7.35 -8.96
CA ARG A 37 -0.93 -7.05 -8.49
C ARG A 37 -1.11 -5.57 -8.18
N ARG A 38 -0.16 -4.95 -7.52
CA ARG A 38 -0.19 -3.50 -7.22
C ARG A 38 -0.20 -2.66 -8.50
N ARG A 39 0.56 -3.04 -9.52
CA ARG A 39 0.58 -2.33 -10.81
C ARG A 39 -0.75 -2.47 -11.54
N GLU A 40 -1.33 -3.65 -11.53
CA GLU A 40 -2.59 -3.93 -12.19
C GLU A 40 -3.77 -3.20 -11.54
N LEU A 41 -3.81 -3.15 -10.22
CA LEU A 41 -4.92 -2.60 -9.44
C LEU A 41 -4.60 -1.22 -8.84
N CYS A 42 -3.67 -0.45 -9.41
CA CYS A 42 -3.18 0.78 -8.78
C CYS A 42 -4.25 1.89 -8.67
N PHE A 43 -5.28 1.88 -9.51
CA PHE A 43 -6.40 2.84 -9.50
C PHE A 43 -7.73 2.19 -9.13
N ASP A 44 -7.70 0.93 -8.69
CA ASP A 44 -8.88 0.19 -8.32
C ASP A 44 -9.10 0.27 -6.79
N GLU A 45 -9.91 1.24 -6.40
CA GLU A 45 -10.39 1.52 -5.04
C GLU A 45 -9.42 1.14 -3.90
N MET A 46 -9.91 0.35 -2.92
CA MET A 46 -9.17 0.06 -1.69
C MET A 46 -8.29 -1.20 -1.75
N HIS A 47 -8.09 -1.81 -2.92
CA HIS A 47 -7.34 -3.07 -3.04
C HIS A 47 -5.95 -2.98 -2.42
N ARG A 48 -5.23 -1.88 -2.65
CA ARG A 48 -3.91 -1.67 -2.04
C ARG A 48 -3.95 -1.67 -0.52
N TRP A 49 -4.99 -1.07 0.07
CA TRP A 49 -5.16 -1.02 1.51
C TRP A 49 -5.38 -2.40 2.12
N PHE A 50 -6.24 -3.21 1.49
CA PHE A 50 -6.48 -4.58 1.92
C PHE A 50 -5.25 -5.46 1.77
N ASP A 51 -4.50 -5.29 0.69
CA ASP A 51 -3.26 -6.03 0.45
C ASP A 51 -2.21 -5.69 1.51
N LEU A 52 -2.00 -4.41 1.82
CA LEU A 52 -1.08 -3.99 2.89
C LEU A 52 -1.43 -4.61 4.25
N ARG A 53 -2.71 -4.73 4.56
CA ARG A 53 -3.14 -5.39 5.80
C ARG A 53 -2.83 -6.89 5.78
N ARG A 54 -2.98 -7.56 4.64
CA ARG A 54 -2.61 -8.97 4.46
C ARG A 54 -1.10 -9.20 4.48
N GLU A 55 -0.33 -8.24 4.00
CA GLU A 55 1.14 -8.25 4.04
C GLU A 55 1.72 -7.97 5.45
N GLY A 56 0.90 -7.91 6.48
CA GLY A 56 1.34 -7.67 7.86
C GLY A 56 1.52 -6.20 8.22
N MET A 57 0.80 -5.31 7.51
CA MET A 57 0.81 -3.87 7.79
C MET A 57 2.25 -3.30 7.80
N PRO A 58 2.99 -3.37 6.68
CA PRO A 58 4.38 -2.98 6.63
C PRO A 58 4.58 -1.49 6.88
N ARG A 59 5.79 -1.11 7.27
CA ARG A 59 6.18 0.31 7.36
C ARG A 59 6.14 0.95 5.98
N ILE A 60 5.46 2.11 5.88
CA ILE A 60 5.37 2.89 4.64
C ILE A 60 5.95 4.29 4.89
N VAL A 61 6.79 4.73 3.99
CA VAL A 61 7.32 6.09 3.96
C VAL A 61 6.74 6.79 2.74
N HIS A 62 6.12 7.94 2.96
CA HIS A 62 5.56 8.76 1.90
C HIS A 62 6.17 10.16 1.95
N LYS A 63 6.66 10.61 0.80
CA LYS A 63 7.18 11.96 0.62
C LYS A 63 6.14 12.82 -0.05
N TYR A 64 5.91 13.99 0.50
CA TYR A 64 4.88 14.92 0.03
C TYR A 64 5.46 16.33 -0.11
N ARG A 65 5.00 17.04 -1.13
CA ARG A 65 5.24 18.48 -1.32
C ARG A 65 3.92 19.18 -1.56
N SER A 66 3.64 20.22 -0.80
CA SER A 66 2.40 21.00 -0.95
C SER A 66 2.40 21.88 -2.22
N ALA A 67 3.59 22.22 -2.73
CA ALA A 67 3.78 23.00 -3.96
C ALA A 67 5.12 22.63 -4.61
N PRO A 68 5.34 22.94 -5.92
CA PRO A 68 6.58 22.60 -6.62
C PRO A 68 7.86 23.12 -5.94
N ASN A 69 7.77 24.27 -5.26
CA ASN A 69 8.90 24.91 -4.56
C ASN A 69 8.84 24.76 -3.03
N ALA A 70 7.87 24.00 -2.51
CA ALA A 70 7.80 23.73 -1.08
C ALA A 70 8.84 22.69 -0.65
N ALA A 71 9.23 22.76 0.63
CA ALA A 71 10.07 21.73 1.24
C ALA A 71 9.37 20.37 1.17
N GLU A 72 10.15 19.32 0.97
CA GLU A 72 9.64 17.94 1.00
C GLU A 72 9.40 17.52 2.45
N GLU A 73 8.20 17.05 2.72
CA GLU A 73 7.81 16.51 4.00
C GLU A 73 7.76 14.99 3.93
N THR A 74 8.26 14.31 4.95
CA THR A 74 8.25 12.85 5.02
C THR A 74 7.23 12.40 6.05
N TYR A 75 6.27 11.58 5.63
CA TYR A 75 5.27 10.97 6.50
C TYR A 75 5.55 9.48 6.63
N VAL A 76 5.48 8.97 7.85
CA VAL A 76 5.78 7.56 8.14
C VAL A 76 4.58 6.90 8.82
N LEU A 77 4.11 5.83 8.20
CA LEU A 77 3.20 4.88 8.81
C LEU A 77 4.04 3.69 9.27
N GLU A 78 4.13 3.48 10.58
CA GLU A 78 4.94 2.40 11.14
C GLU A 78 4.30 1.02 10.92
N GLN A 79 5.09 -0.03 11.03
CA GLN A 79 4.57 -1.39 10.93
C GLN A 79 3.53 -1.65 12.03
N GLY A 80 2.38 -2.19 11.64
CA GLY A 80 1.28 -2.48 12.57
C GLY A 80 0.61 -1.26 13.19
N ASP A 81 0.84 -0.05 12.63
CA ASP A 81 0.27 1.19 13.15
C ASP A 81 -1.27 1.11 13.22
N LYS A 82 -1.83 1.66 14.28
CA LYS A 82 -3.29 1.75 14.49
C LYS A 82 -4.01 2.46 13.34
N ASN A 83 -3.32 3.33 12.62
CA ASN A 83 -3.85 4.03 11.44
C ASN A 83 -4.11 3.13 10.22
N TYR A 84 -3.66 1.87 10.25
CA TYR A 84 -4.12 0.86 9.29
C TYR A 84 -5.59 0.48 9.45
N THR A 85 -6.25 0.90 10.52
CA THR A 85 -7.70 0.78 10.70
C THR A 85 -8.35 2.13 10.43
N LEU A 86 -9.37 2.13 9.57
CA LEU A 86 -10.12 3.35 9.29
C LEU A 86 -10.86 3.83 10.54
N ALA A 87 -10.89 5.15 10.74
CA ALA A 87 -11.67 5.73 11.81
C ALA A 87 -13.17 5.48 11.59
N LEU A 88 -13.90 5.30 12.68
CA LEU A 88 -15.35 5.33 12.62
C LEU A 88 -15.83 6.71 12.15
N PRO A 89 -16.87 6.78 11.31
CA PRO A 89 -17.47 8.04 10.91
C PRO A 89 -17.90 8.87 12.13
N LYS A 90 -17.69 10.17 12.06
CA LYS A 90 -18.12 11.07 13.16
C LYS A 90 -19.62 11.01 13.41
N SER A 91 -20.44 10.75 12.38
CA SER A 91 -21.87 10.52 12.52
C SER A 91 -22.17 9.42 13.53
N GLU A 92 -21.48 8.26 13.40
CA GLU A 92 -21.72 7.14 14.31
C GLU A 92 -21.30 7.47 15.75
N THR A 93 -20.14 8.08 15.93
CA THR A 93 -19.60 8.40 17.26
C THR A 93 -20.34 9.55 17.97
N ASN A 94 -21.04 10.41 17.21
CA ASN A 94 -21.84 11.50 17.78
C ASN A 94 -23.20 11.03 18.32
N TYR A 95 -23.81 10.03 17.67
CA TYR A 95 -25.11 9.52 18.06
C TYR A 95 -25.04 8.33 19.02
N ASN A 96 -23.99 7.55 18.95
CA ASN A 96 -23.79 6.39 19.82
C ASN A 96 -22.58 6.59 20.73
N THR A 97 -22.82 7.19 21.90
CA THR A 97 -21.78 7.46 22.89
C THR A 97 -21.18 6.23 23.55
N LYS A 98 -21.81 5.04 23.36
CA LYS A 98 -21.32 3.76 23.90
C LYS A 98 -20.33 3.07 22.96
N ILE A 99 -20.15 3.56 21.73
CA ILE A 99 -19.14 3.01 20.83
C ILE A 99 -17.75 3.36 21.37
N GLU A 100 -16.96 2.33 21.63
CA GLU A 100 -15.56 2.49 21.98
C GLU A 100 -14.81 3.09 20.79
N LYS A 101 -14.20 4.27 21.01
CA LYS A 101 -13.46 4.96 19.96
C LYS A 101 -12.10 4.29 19.77
N TYR A 102 -11.81 3.90 18.56
CA TYR A 102 -10.49 3.41 18.20
C TYR A 102 -9.48 4.55 18.21
N GLU A 103 -8.48 4.46 19.08
CA GLU A 103 -7.41 5.45 19.17
C GLU A 103 -6.53 5.41 17.90
N ARG A 104 -6.40 6.56 17.27
CA ARG A 104 -5.48 6.80 16.16
C ARG A 104 -4.51 7.91 16.56
N ARG A 105 -3.27 7.80 16.10
CA ARG A 105 -2.32 8.90 16.24
C ARG A 105 -2.39 9.84 15.04
N ASP A 106 -2.11 11.10 15.26
CA ASP A 106 -1.88 12.03 14.15
C ASP A 106 -0.53 11.71 13.51
N ILE A 107 -0.52 11.60 12.18
CA ILE A 107 0.70 11.40 11.42
C ILE A 107 1.23 12.78 11.06
N THR A 108 2.28 13.21 11.72
CA THR A 108 2.97 14.47 11.46
C THR A 108 4.23 14.22 10.63
N PRO A 109 4.69 15.24 9.87
CA PRO A 109 5.96 15.12 9.14
C PRO A 109 7.11 14.78 10.10
N SER A 110 7.93 13.81 9.72
CA SER A 110 9.17 13.55 10.43
C SER A 110 10.24 14.53 9.94
N ASN A 111 10.75 15.35 10.84
CA ASN A 111 11.90 16.23 10.58
C ASN A 111 13.18 15.39 10.62
N THR A 112 13.45 14.61 9.58
CA THR A 112 14.73 13.92 9.38
C THR A 112 15.33 14.31 8.05
#